data_623769f55cf722aadb2e62727bb2ff0c
#
_entry.id   623769f55cf722aadb2e62727bb2ff0c
#
_cell.length_a   1.000
_cell.length_b   1.000
_cell.length_c   1.000
_cell.angle_alpha   90.00
_cell.angle_beta   90.00
_cell.angle_gamma   90.00
#
_symmetry.space_group_name_H-M   'P 1'
#
loop_
_entity.id
_entity.type
_entity.pdbx_description
1 polymer ?
#
loop_
_entity_poly.entity_id
_entity_poly.type
_entity_poly.pdbx_seq_one_letter_code
_entity_poly.pdbx_strand_id
1 'polypeptide(L)'
;MIVHVMRRAEAAGIGPVVVACGDAVIADVVHAVGGQAVLTDPALPSGSDRIHDALRRIDPAGHHQVVINLQGDLPLLNPASLSEVLAVLEDRQFDIATLVALITSDAEAGAESVVKVACDFGQGTIASARVAPALYFSRRPIPWGEGPLWHHVGIYAFRRQALDRFVAAPPTLLERRESLEQLRALEIGLRIGCARIQQAPFGVDTPEDLDHVRREISLTLERSAQEQS
;
A
#
# COMPACT_ATOMS: atom_id res chain seq x y z
N MET A 1 13.66 4.23 -9.65
CA MET A 1 12.49 4.24 -8.77
C MET A 1 12.28 2.87 -8.10
N ILE A 2 11.99 1.80 -8.81
CA ILE A 2 11.67 0.47 -8.21
C ILE A 2 12.74 -0.05 -7.23
N VAL A 3 14.02 0.15 -7.50
CA VAL A 3 15.10 -0.25 -6.59
C VAL A 3 15.02 0.46 -5.24
N HIS A 4 14.64 1.73 -5.20
CA HIS A 4 14.45 2.47 -3.95
C HIS A 4 13.29 1.89 -3.13
N VAL A 5 12.15 1.60 -3.78
CA VAL A 5 11.01 0.94 -3.12
C VAL A 5 11.40 -0.43 -2.57
N MET A 6 12.08 -1.25 -3.37
CA MET A 6 12.59 -2.55 -2.96
C MET A 6 13.50 -2.43 -1.72
N ARG A 7 14.46 -1.50 -1.74
CA ARG A 7 15.37 -1.28 -0.60
C ARG A 7 14.63 -0.81 0.66
N ARG A 8 13.57 0.00 0.53
CA ARG A 8 12.71 0.38 1.66
C ARG A 8 11.96 -0.83 2.23
N ALA A 9 11.47 -1.72 1.37
CA ALA A 9 10.83 -2.96 1.79
C ALA A 9 11.82 -3.90 2.50
N GLU A 10 13.03 -4.07 1.96
CA GLU A 10 14.09 -4.85 2.58
C GLU A 10 14.50 -4.29 3.96
N ALA A 11 14.61 -2.96 4.08
CA ALA A 11 14.95 -2.29 5.34
C ALA A 11 13.90 -2.48 6.45
N ALA A 12 12.67 -2.82 6.11
CA ALA A 12 11.65 -3.17 7.11
C ALA A 12 11.94 -4.49 7.83
N GLY A 13 12.70 -5.41 7.22
CA GLY A 13 13.17 -6.65 7.84
C GLY A 13 12.07 -7.65 8.22
N ILE A 14 10.88 -7.56 7.61
CA ILE A 14 9.69 -8.33 8.01
C ILE A 14 9.47 -9.60 7.17
N GLY A 15 10.24 -9.79 6.12
CA GLY A 15 10.11 -10.97 5.25
C GLY A 15 10.86 -10.83 3.93
N PRO A 16 10.80 -11.85 3.07
CA PRO A 16 11.40 -11.79 1.74
C PRO A 16 10.73 -10.73 0.86
N VAL A 17 11.53 -10.03 0.05
CA VAL A 17 11.06 -9.00 -0.88
C VAL A 17 11.24 -9.51 -2.30
N VAL A 18 10.17 -9.45 -3.10
CA VAL A 18 10.16 -9.86 -4.50
C VAL A 18 9.45 -8.81 -5.32
N VAL A 19 10.07 -8.37 -6.41
CA VAL A 19 9.46 -7.44 -7.36
C VAL A 19 8.69 -8.22 -8.42
N ALA A 20 7.36 -8.11 -8.39
CA ALA A 20 6.49 -8.64 -9.45
C ALA A 20 6.35 -7.59 -10.56
N CYS A 21 6.83 -7.85 -11.75
CA CYS A 21 6.83 -6.90 -12.87
C CYS A 21 6.37 -7.53 -14.17
N GLY A 22 5.74 -6.72 -15.04
CA GLY A 22 5.33 -7.14 -16.39
C GLY A 22 6.35 -6.78 -17.46
N ASP A 23 7.45 -6.12 -17.11
CA ASP A 23 8.47 -5.64 -18.03
C ASP A 23 9.83 -6.24 -17.67
N ALA A 24 10.50 -6.86 -18.66
CA ALA A 24 11.81 -7.47 -18.48
C ALA A 24 12.88 -6.45 -18.08
N VAL A 25 12.79 -5.20 -18.58
CA VAL A 25 13.73 -4.13 -18.20
C VAL A 25 13.70 -3.86 -16.70
N ILE A 26 12.51 -3.94 -16.08
CA ILE A 26 12.37 -3.78 -14.62
C ILE A 26 13.04 -4.97 -13.91
N ALA A 27 12.80 -6.19 -14.37
CA ALA A 27 13.42 -7.38 -13.82
C ALA A 27 14.95 -7.32 -13.89
N ASP A 28 15.51 -6.91 -15.02
CA ASP A 28 16.95 -6.78 -15.24
C ASP A 28 17.57 -5.75 -14.28
N VAL A 29 16.94 -4.60 -14.10
CA VAL A 29 17.40 -3.57 -13.15
C VAL A 29 17.39 -4.07 -11.71
N VAL A 30 16.39 -4.85 -11.32
CA VAL A 30 16.28 -5.44 -9.98
C VAL A 30 17.37 -6.50 -9.78
N HIS A 31 17.58 -7.40 -10.74
CA HIS A 31 18.60 -8.42 -10.68
C HIS A 31 20.02 -7.81 -10.66
N ALA A 32 20.26 -6.73 -11.40
CA ALA A 32 21.57 -6.06 -11.44
C ALA A 32 22.01 -5.51 -10.07
N VAL A 33 21.05 -5.26 -9.15
CA VAL A 33 21.35 -4.82 -7.77
C VAL A 33 21.20 -5.93 -6.73
N GLY A 34 21.11 -7.19 -7.17
CA GLY A 34 21.00 -8.37 -6.29
C GLY A 34 19.61 -8.61 -5.71
N GLY A 35 18.57 -7.92 -6.21
CA GLY A 35 17.18 -8.14 -5.81
C GLY A 35 16.57 -9.35 -6.52
N GLN A 36 15.40 -9.77 -6.03
CA GLN A 36 14.58 -10.81 -6.66
C GLN A 36 13.45 -10.21 -7.47
N ALA A 37 13.28 -10.65 -8.71
CA ALA A 37 12.18 -10.25 -9.56
C ALA A 37 11.49 -11.48 -10.17
N VAL A 38 10.16 -11.37 -10.35
CA VAL A 38 9.32 -12.33 -11.05
C VAL A 38 8.63 -11.63 -12.20
N LEU A 39 8.96 -12.08 -13.42
CA LEU A 39 8.27 -11.58 -14.61
C LEU A 39 6.89 -12.24 -14.70
N THR A 40 5.86 -11.44 -14.68
CA THR A 40 4.45 -11.82 -14.77
C THR A 40 3.85 -11.39 -16.11
N ASP A 41 2.67 -11.84 -16.44
CA ASP A 41 1.99 -11.40 -17.66
C ASP A 41 1.76 -9.87 -17.61
N PRO A 42 2.24 -9.10 -18.60
CA PRO A 42 1.99 -7.66 -18.66
C PRO A 42 0.50 -7.29 -18.76
N ALA A 43 -0.34 -8.20 -19.27
CA ALA A 43 -1.78 -8.00 -19.44
C ALA A 43 -2.60 -8.20 -18.15
N LEU A 44 -1.98 -8.54 -17.03
CA LEU A 44 -2.70 -8.65 -15.75
C LEU A 44 -3.36 -7.32 -15.38
N PRO A 45 -4.65 -7.35 -14.96
CA PRO A 45 -5.48 -6.15 -14.85
C PRO A 45 -5.08 -5.23 -13.70
N SER A 46 -4.44 -5.77 -12.64
CA SER A 46 -4.12 -4.97 -11.46
C SER A 46 -2.81 -5.39 -10.77
N GLY A 47 -2.38 -4.56 -9.81
CA GLY A 47 -1.27 -4.87 -8.91
C GLY A 47 -1.56 -6.11 -8.04
N SER A 48 -2.79 -6.28 -7.60
CA SER A 48 -3.20 -7.44 -6.78
C SER A 48 -3.16 -8.74 -7.58
N ASP A 49 -3.61 -8.73 -8.83
CA ASP A 49 -3.48 -9.87 -9.74
C ASP A 49 -2.01 -10.22 -9.98
N ARG A 50 -1.17 -9.19 -10.13
CA ARG A 50 0.26 -9.36 -10.40
C ARG A 50 1.00 -9.99 -9.22
N ILE A 51 0.78 -9.51 -7.99
CA ILE A 51 1.42 -10.11 -6.82
C ILE A 51 0.89 -11.51 -6.55
N HIS A 52 -0.38 -11.78 -6.83
CA HIS A 52 -0.97 -13.11 -6.71
C HIS A 52 -0.32 -14.11 -7.68
N ASP A 53 -0.15 -13.73 -8.96
CA ASP A 53 0.54 -14.57 -9.95
C ASP A 53 2.01 -14.84 -9.54
N ALA A 54 2.73 -13.80 -9.11
CA ALA A 54 4.09 -13.94 -8.61
C ALA A 54 4.15 -14.88 -7.40
N LEU A 55 3.27 -14.69 -6.41
CA LEU A 55 3.19 -15.51 -5.21
C LEU A 55 2.99 -17.01 -5.53
N ARG A 56 2.09 -17.32 -6.46
CA ARG A 56 1.83 -18.70 -6.88
C ARG A 56 3.05 -19.37 -7.50
N ARG A 57 3.92 -18.60 -8.15
CA ARG A 57 5.14 -19.12 -8.78
C ARG A 57 6.26 -19.34 -7.76
N ILE A 58 6.42 -18.42 -6.79
CA ILE A 58 7.53 -18.48 -5.83
C ILE A 58 7.22 -19.29 -4.59
N ASP A 59 5.93 -19.40 -4.22
CA ASP A 59 5.48 -20.12 -3.03
C ASP A 59 4.24 -21.01 -3.33
N PRO A 60 4.37 -22.00 -4.23
CA PRO A 60 3.27 -22.90 -4.57
C PRO A 60 2.82 -23.77 -3.38
N ALA A 61 3.69 -23.99 -2.40
CA ALA A 61 3.41 -24.77 -1.20
C ALA A 61 2.63 -23.99 -0.12
N GLY A 62 2.55 -22.64 -0.26
CA GLY A 62 1.75 -21.82 0.66
C GLY A 62 2.41 -21.57 2.02
N HIS A 63 3.72 -21.45 2.08
CA HIS A 63 4.44 -21.17 3.33
C HIS A 63 4.17 -19.74 3.84
N HIS A 64 4.01 -18.78 2.94
CA HIS A 64 3.72 -17.39 3.30
C HIS A 64 2.21 -17.18 3.45
N GLN A 65 1.76 -16.97 4.68
CA GLN A 65 0.34 -16.79 5.03
C GLN A 65 -0.14 -15.35 4.93
N VAL A 66 0.78 -14.39 4.89
CA VAL A 66 0.51 -12.96 4.71
C VAL A 66 1.37 -12.42 3.58
N VAL A 67 0.79 -11.59 2.74
CA VAL A 67 1.44 -10.97 1.58
C VAL A 67 1.22 -9.46 1.63
N ILE A 68 2.30 -8.69 1.57
CA ILE A 68 2.22 -7.24 1.47
C ILE A 68 2.31 -6.83 0.00
N ASN A 69 1.30 -6.10 -0.45
CA ASN A 69 1.27 -5.42 -1.74
C ASN A 69 1.78 -3.99 -1.56
N LEU A 70 3.02 -3.75 -1.95
CA LEU A 70 3.65 -2.44 -1.96
C LEU A 70 3.79 -1.97 -3.41
N GLN A 71 3.19 -0.83 -3.72
CA GLN A 71 3.25 -0.25 -5.06
C GLN A 71 4.65 0.32 -5.35
N GLY A 72 5.05 0.28 -6.62
CA GLY A 72 6.39 0.68 -7.07
C GLY A 72 6.63 2.20 -7.15
N ASP A 73 5.64 3.01 -6.82
CA ASP A 73 5.59 4.46 -6.88
C ASP A 73 5.87 5.18 -5.53
N LEU A 74 6.25 4.42 -4.47
CA LEU A 74 6.49 4.94 -3.12
C LEU A 74 7.98 4.89 -2.71
N PRO A 75 8.89 5.55 -3.42
CA PRO A 75 10.34 5.42 -3.18
C PRO A 75 10.83 6.04 -1.87
N LEU A 76 10.03 6.93 -1.25
CA LEU A 76 10.32 7.58 0.03
C LEU A 76 9.54 6.95 1.21
N LEU A 77 8.94 5.77 1.02
CA LEU A 77 8.24 5.07 2.08
C LEU A 77 9.10 4.91 3.34
N ASN A 78 8.52 5.21 4.51
CA ASN A 78 9.12 4.84 5.78
C ASN A 78 8.98 3.30 5.97
N PRO A 79 10.08 2.55 6.12
CA PRO A 79 10.02 1.10 6.32
C PRO A 79 9.13 0.66 7.49
N ALA A 80 9.03 1.46 8.56
CA ALA A 80 8.18 1.17 9.72
C ALA A 80 6.70 1.03 9.34
N SER A 81 6.23 1.72 8.29
CA SER A 81 4.84 1.61 7.82
C SER A 81 4.47 0.20 7.38
N LEU A 82 5.44 -0.61 6.92
CA LEU A 82 5.19 -2.01 6.58
C LEU A 82 4.95 -2.88 7.82
N SER A 83 5.60 -2.58 8.93
CA SER A 83 5.31 -3.23 10.21
C SER A 83 3.95 -2.80 10.76
N GLU A 84 3.59 -1.52 10.58
CA GLU A 84 2.29 -0.99 11.02
C GLU A 84 1.12 -1.62 10.27
N VAL A 85 1.21 -1.78 8.94
CA VAL A 85 0.17 -2.45 8.17
C VAL A 85 0.07 -3.94 8.52
N LEU A 86 1.20 -4.59 8.80
CA LEU A 86 1.22 -6.00 9.19
C LEU A 86 0.57 -6.23 10.55
N ALA A 87 0.82 -5.32 11.52
CA ALA A 87 0.27 -5.41 12.87
C ALA A 87 -1.28 -5.39 12.90
N VAL A 88 -1.94 -4.79 11.90
CA VAL A 88 -3.40 -4.84 11.78
C VAL A 88 -3.92 -6.27 11.70
N LEU A 89 -3.19 -7.16 11.04
CA LEU A 89 -3.59 -8.56 10.86
C LEU A 89 -3.33 -9.44 12.09
N GLU A 90 -2.76 -8.90 13.18
CA GLU A 90 -2.75 -9.57 14.48
C GLU A 90 -4.19 -9.77 14.99
N ASP A 91 -5.07 -8.80 14.69
CA ASP A 91 -6.50 -8.97 14.91
C ASP A 91 -7.11 -9.86 13.82
N ARG A 92 -7.52 -11.05 14.23
CA ARG A 92 -8.07 -12.07 13.32
C ARG A 92 -9.41 -11.69 12.66
N GLN A 93 -10.03 -10.60 13.11
CA GLN A 93 -11.24 -10.12 12.47
C GLN A 93 -10.99 -9.52 11.08
N PHE A 94 -9.75 -9.09 10.75
CA PHE A 94 -9.43 -8.49 9.47
C PHE A 94 -8.79 -9.50 8.51
N ASP A 95 -9.23 -9.46 7.27
CA ASP A 95 -8.76 -10.25 6.14
C ASP A 95 -7.65 -9.51 5.38
N ILE A 96 -7.77 -8.18 5.34
CA ILE A 96 -6.90 -7.24 4.65
C ILE A 96 -6.58 -6.10 5.61
N ALA A 97 -5.37 -5.58 5.51
CA ALA A 97 -4.93 -4.39 6.21
C ALA A 97 -4.52 -3.31 5.22
N THR A 98 -4.71 -2.05 5.59
CA THR A 98 -4.21 -0.88 4.88
C THR A 98 -3.84 0.24 5.84
N LEU A 99 -3.31 1.34 5.32
CA LEU A 99 -2.86 2.48 6.10
C LEU A 99 -3.69 3.72 5.80
N VAL A 100 -3.78 4.61 6.79
CA VAL A 100 -4.40 5.92 6.64
C VAL A 100 -3.59 7.01 7.31
N ALA A 101 -3.64 8.21 6.74
CA ALA A 101 -3.08 9.41 7.34
C ALA A 101 -4.18 10.46 7.54
N LEU A 102 -4.04 11.31 8.56
CA LEU A 102 -4.99 12.41 8.77
C LEU A 102 -4.84 13.44 7.64
N ILE A 103 -5.95 13.81 7.00
CA ILE A 103 -6.00 14.91 6.05
C ILE A 103 -5.95 16.22 6.84
N THR A 104 -5.03 17.12 6.48
CA THR A 104 -4.76 18.35 7.23
C THR A 104 -5.07 19.64 6.45
N SER A 105 -5.47 19.52 5.18
CA SER A 105 -5.82 20.68 4.34
C SER A 105 -7.06 20.44 3.49
N ASP A 106 -7.81 21.53 3.22
CA ASP A 106 -8.97 21.50 2.34
C ASP A 106 -8.60 21.13 0.90
N ALA A 107 -7.41 21.50 0.46
CA ALA A 107 -6.88 21.13 -0.86
C ALA A 107 -6.74 19.62 -1.00
N GLU A 108 -6.16 18.94 0.02
CA GLU A 108 -6.04 17.49 0.06
C GLU A 108 -7.42 16.82 0.17
N ALA A 109 -8.30 17.36 1.03
CA ALA A 109 -9.65 16.85 1.17
C ALA A 109 -10.45 16.89 -0.13
N GLY A 110 -10.31 17.96 -0.92
CA GLY A 110 -11.00 18.15 -2.20
C GLY A 110 -10.38 17.41 -3.39
N ALA A 111 -9.12 16.96 -3.30
CA ALA A 111 -8.43 16.32 -4.41
C ALA A 111 -9.00 14.92 -4.70
N GLU A 112 -9.41 14.66 -5.95
CA GLU A 112 -9.93 13.35 -6.38
C GLU A 112 -8.84 12.27 -6.47
N SER A 113 -7.57 12.66 -6.60
CA SER A 113 -6.40 11.76 -6.52
C SER A 113 -6.18 11.23 -5.11
N VAL A 114 -6.55 11.98 -4.09
CA VAL A 114 -6.51 11.56 -2.70
C VAL A 114 -7.77 10.75 -2.37
N VAL A 115 -7.64 9.45 -2.20
CA VAL A 115 -8.74 8.59 -1.79
C VAL A 115 -9.02 8.77 -0.31
N LYS A 116 -10.29 8.94 0.05
CA LYS A 116 -10.73 9.02 1.46
C LYS A 116 -11.30 7.67 1.89
N VAL A 117 -11.12 7.35 3.17
CA VAL A 117 -11.72 6.17 3.76
C VAL A 117 -12.56 6.57 4.97
N ALA A 118 -13.79 6.08 5.01
CA ALA A 118 -14.63 6.20 6.18
C ALA A 118 -14.20 5.14 7.20
N CYS A 119 -13.58 5.60 8.30
CA CYS A 119 -13.20 4.76 9.43
C CYS A 119 -13.25 5.59 10.71
N ASP A 120 -13.50 4.95 11.84
CA ASP A 120 -13.58 5.62 13.15
C ASP A 120 -12.59 4.97 14.13
N PHE A 121 -11.62 5.75 14.57
CA PHE A 121 -10.65 5.37 15.59
C PHE A 121 -11.12 5.69 17.02
N GLY A 122 -12.37 6.10 17.19
CA GLY A 122 -12.95 6.47 18.47
C GLY A 122 -12.55 7.90 18.94
N GLN A 123 -13.32 8.43 19.88
CA GLN A 123 -13.06 9.70 20.56
C GLN A 123 -12.94 9.48 22.07
N GLY A 124 -12.00 10.13 22.74
CA GLY A 124 -11.84 10.10 24.20
C GLY A 124 -10.62 9.34 24.72
N THR A 125 -10.54 9.11 26.03
CA THR A 125 -9.38 8.50 26.73
C THR A 125 -9.13 7.03 26.38
N ILE A 126 -10.07 6.35 25.75
CA ILE A 126 -9.92 5.05 25.09
C ILE A 126 -9.53 5.27 23.62
N ALA A 127 -9.36 6.48 23.20
CA ALA A 127 -9.09 6.98 21.86
C ALA A 127 -7.67 6.68 21.39
N SER A 128 -7.28 5.46 21.45
CA SER A 128 -6.11 5.05 20.72
C SER A 128 -6.29 3.66 20.16
N ALA A 129 -7.47 3.37 19.63
CA ALA A 129 -7.54 2.29 18.70
C ALA A 129 -6.50 2.58 17.62
N ARG A 130 -5.43 1.81 17.59
CA ARG A 130 -4.42 1.90 16.53
C ARG A 130 -5.00 1.45 15.21
N VAL A 131 -6.08 0.70 15.26
CA VAL A 131 -6.73 0.06 14.11
C VAL A 131 -8.22 0.34 14.15
N ALA A 132 -8.78 0.66 12.98
CA ALA A 132 -10.22 0.82 12.77
C ALA A 132 -10.68 0.05 11.52
N PRO A 133 -11.93 -0.46 11.48
CA PRO A 133 -12.45 -1.04 10.26
C PRO A 133 -12.67 0.02 9.18
N ALA A 134 -12.30 -0.27 7.94
CA ALA A 134 -12.72 0.49 6.78
C ALA A 134 -14.19 0.20 6.47
N LEU A 135 -15.01 1.24 6.42
CA LEU A 135 -16.44 1.13 6.11
C LEU A 135 -16.72 1.39 4.63
N TYR A 136 -16.01 2.33 4.01
CA TYR A 136 -16.11 2.67 2.60
C TYR A 136 -14.90 3.49 2.15
N PHE A 137 -14.62 3.47 0.83
CA PHE A 137 -13.59 4.29 0.19
C PHE A 137 -14.22 5.13 -0.91
N SER A 138 -13.81 6.40 -1.04
CA SER A 138 -14.30 7.29 -2.09
C SER A 138 -13.25 8.32 -2.51
N ARG A 139 -13.34 8.77 -3.76
CA ARG A 139 -12.58 9.94 -4.23
C ARG A 139 -13.17 11.26 -3.71
N ARG A 140 -14.42 11.26 -3.27
CA ARG A 140 -15.08 12.41 -2.63
C ARG A 140 -14.83 12.40 -1.12
N PRO A 141 -14.89 13.57 -0.45
CA PRO A 141 -14.83 13.63 1.01
C PRO A 141 -15.91 12.78 1.66
N ILE A 142 -15.50 11.86 2.51
CA ILE A 142 -16.36 11.00 3.34
C ILE A 142 -15.72 10.83 4.73
N PRO A 143 -16.54 10.70 5.81
CA PRO A 143 -17.99 10.89 5.88
C PRO A 143 -18.38 12.35 5.68
N TRP A 144 -19.69 12.61 5.42
CA TRP A 144 -20.23 13.96 5.38
C TRP A 144 -20.32 14.54 6.80
N GLY A 145 -20.12 15.87 6.91
CA GLY A 145 -20.18 16.58 8.18
C GLY A 145 -18.80 16.90 8.77
N GLU A 146 -18.82 17.47 9.98
CA GLU A 146 -17.59 17.85 10.69
C GLU A 146 -16.86 16.63 11.27
N GLY A 147 -15.54 16.67 11.27
CA GLY A 147 -14.70 15.63 11.85
C GLY A 147 -13.47 15.30 11.00
N PRO A 148 -12.65 14.35 11.45
CA PRO A 148 -11.44 13.98 10.73
C PRO A 148 -11.75 13.26 9.42
N LEU A 149 -11.02 13.62 8.36
CA LEU A 149 -10.98 12.89 7.10
C LEU A 149 -9.66 12.11 7.02
N TRP A 150 -9.73 10.90 6.48
CA TRP A 150 -8.59 10.00 6.41
C TRP A 150 -8.18 9.74 4.97
N HIS A 151 -6.93 10.10 4.63
CA HIS A 151 -6.28 9.76 3.37
C HIS A 151 -5.90 8.28 3.38
N HIS A 152 -6.44 7.52 2.47
CA HIS A 152 -6.08 6.14 2.26
C HIS A 152 -4.70 6.02 1.59
N VAL A 153 -3.82 5.23 2.17
CA VAL A 153 -2.50 4.93 1.62
C VAL A 153 -2.52 3.54 1.00
N GLY A 154 -2.27 3.44 -0.30
CA GLY A 154 -2.43 2.24 -1.11
C GLY A 154 -1.42 1.12 -0.85
N ILE A 155 -1.07 0.88 0.42
CA ILE A 155 -0.27 -0.26 0.87
C ILE A 155 -1.22 -1.25 1.53
N TYR A 156 -1.15 -2.51 1.13
CA TYR A 156 -2.02 -3.54 1.67
C TYR A 156 -1.23 -4.73 2.21
N ALA A 157 -1.68 -5.28 3.33
CA ALA A 157 -1.32 -6.63 3.73
C ALA A 157 -2.56 -7.52 3.61
N PHE A 158 -2.42 -8.63 2.91
CA PHE A 158 -3.49 -9.60 2.71
C PHE A 158 -3.17 -10.87 3.49
N ARG A 159 -4.18 -11.47 4.15
CA ARG A 159 -4.10 -12.90 4.39
C ARG A 159 -4.11 -13.62 3.04
N ARG A 160 -3.31 -14.66 2.88
CA ARG A 160 -3.20 -15.39 1.61
C ARG A 160 -4.56 -15.81 1.05
N GLN A 161 -5.40 -16.41 1.89
CA GLN A 161 -6.75 -16.82 1.49
C GLN A 161 -7.65 -15.65 1.09
N ALA A 162 -7.46 -14.47 1.69
CA ALA A 162 -8.18 -13.27 1.31
C ALA A 162 -7.73 -12.77 -0.07
N LEU A 163 -6.42 -12.80 -0.36
CA LEU A 163 -5.88 -12.47 -1.68
C LEU A 163 -6.42 -13.44 -2.76
N ASP A 164 -6.42 -14.74 -2.48
CA ASP A 164 -6.99 -15.75 -3.39
C ASP A 164 -8.46 -15.47 -3.71
N ARG A 165 -9.28 -15.17 -2.68
CA ARG A 165 -10.70 -14.82 -2.84
C ARG A 165 -10.90 -13.51 -3.61
N PHE A 166 -10.07 -12.52 -3.30
CA PHE A 166 -10.13 -11.19 -3.92
C PHE A 166 -9.85 -11.25 -5.43
N VAL A 167 -8.77 -11.93 -5.82
CA VAL A 167 -8.39 -12.07 -7.23
C VAL A 167 -9.37 -12.97 -8.01
N ALA A 168 -9.94 -13.99 -7.37
CA ALA A 168 -10.95 -14.86 -7.99
C ALA A 168 -12.29 -14.14 -8.23
N ALA A 169 -12.57 -13.05 -7.53
CA ALA A 169 -13.82 -12.30 -7.69
C ALA A 169 -13.78 -11.37 -8.91
N PRO A 170 -14.86 -11.29 -9.70
CA PRO A 170 -14.92 -10.33 -10.79
C PRO A 170 -15.03 -8.89 -10.25
N PRO A 171 -14.60 -7.88 -11.04
CA PRO A 171 -14.79 -6.48 -10.69
C PRO A 171 -16.25 -6.15 -10.35
N THR A 172 -16.45 -5.48 -9.21
CA THR A 172 -17.77 -5.21 -8.65
C THR A 172 -18.35 -3.86 -9.09
N LEU A 173 -19.60 -3.55 -8.70
CA LEU A 173 -20.26 -2.31 -9.12
C LEU A 173 -19.60 -1.08 -8.52
N LEU A 174 -19.36 -1.07 -7.21
CA LEU A 174 -18.77 0.08 -6.51
C LEU A 174 -17.31 0.28 -6.90
N GLU A 175 -16.55 -0.81 -7.06
CA GLU A 175 -15.20 -0.78 -7.58
C GLU A 175 -15.11 -0.04 -8.94
N ARG A 176 -15.97 -0.41 -9.90
CA ARG A 176 -15.99 0.23 -11.22
C ARG A 176 -16.45 1.68 -11.16
N ARG A 177 -17.41 1.99 -10.27
CA ARG A 177 -17.97 3.34 -10.14
C ARG A 177 -16.98 4.33 -9.55
N GLU A 178 -16.29 3.95 -8.49
CA GLU A 178 -15.27 4.78 -7.82
C GLU A 178 -13.88 4.64 -8.48
N SER A 179 -13.67 3.61 -9.31
CA SER A 179 -12.35 3.21 -9.83
C SER A 179 -11.38 2.93 -8.67
N LEU A 180 -11.85 2.16 -7.67
CA LEU A 180 -11.14 1.81 -6.45
C LEU A 180 -11.25 0.29 -6.22
N GLU A 181 -10.16 -0.44 -6.47
CA GLU A 181 -10.11 -1.90 -6.45
C GLU A 181 -10.49 -2.48 -5.08
N GLN A 182 -10.12 -1.83 -3.99
CA GLN A 182 -10.38 -2.29 -2.63
C GLN A 182 -11.88 -2.35 -2.27
N LEU A 183 -12.75 -1.67 -3.01
CA LEU A 183 -14.20 -1.78 -2.81
C LEU A 183 -14.72 -3.17 -3.15
N ARG A 184 -14.09 -3.88 -4.09
CA ARG A 184 -14.38 -5.30 -4.36
C ARG A 184 -14.27 -6.13 -3.10
N ALA A 185 -13.22 -5.91 -2.29
CA ALA A 185 -13.05 -6.65 -1.03
C ALA A 185 -14.24 -6.46 -0.10
N LEU A 186 -14.71 -5.23 0.09
CA LEU A 186 -15.88 -4.95 0.93
C LEU A 186 -17.15 -5.58 0.36
N GLU A 187 -17.38 -5.49 -0.96
CA GLU A 187 -18.58 -6.03 -1.61
C GLU A 187 -18.65 -7.58 -1.55
N ILE A 188 -17.50 -8.29 -1.52
CA ILE A 188 -17.46 -9.75 -1.34
C ILE A 188 -17.36 -10.19 0.13
N GLY A 189 -17.52 -9.25 1.07
CA GLY A 189 -17.56 -9.51 2.50
C GLY A 189 -16.22 -9.75 3.17
N LEU A 190 -15.09 -9.30 2.56
CA LEU A 190 -13.80 -9.24 3.24
C LEU A 190 -13.74 -8.01 4.13
N ARG A 191 -13.11 -8.15 5.29
CA ARG A 191 -12.96 -7.07 6.27
C ARG A 191 -11.59 -6.42 6.12
N ILE A 192 -11.58 -5.11 5.91
CA ILE A 192 -10.35 -4.30 5.81
C ILE A 192 -10.16 -3.54 7.12
N GLY A 193 -8.99 -3.69 7.74
CA GLY A 193 -8.55 -2.88 8.87
C GLY A 193 -7.61 -1.76 8.42
N CYS A 194 -7.75 -0.57 9.01
CA CYS A 194 -6.90 0.58 8.76
C CYS A 194 -6.02 0.85 9.97
N ALA A 195 -4.69 1.00 9.80
CA ALA A 195 -3.81 1.57 10.80
C ALA A 195 -3.46 3.02 10.47
N ARG A 196 -3.34 3.86 11.52
CA ARG A 196 -2.94 5.26 11.35
C ARG A 196 -1.42 5.38 11.26
N ILE A 197 -0.95 6.13 10.28
CA ILE A 197 0.43 6.63 10.17
C ILE A 197 0.46 8.15 10.32
N GLN A 198 1.62 8.71 10.63
CA GLN A 198 1.76 10.15 10.85
C GLN A 198 1.55 10.96 9.58
N GLN A 199 2.06 10.46 8.45
CA GLN A 199 2.02 11.15 7.17
C GLN A 199 1.93 10.13 6.03
N ALA A 200 1.10 10.40 5.03
CA ALA A 200 1.07 9.61 3.81
C ALA A 200 2.43 9.70 3.09
N PRO A 201 2.99 8.58 2.62
CA PRO A 201 4.20 8.62 1.81
C PRO A 201 3.93 9.37 0.50
N PHE A 202 4.95 10.08 0.02
CA PHE A 202 4.86 10.79 -1.25
C PHE A 202 4.90 9.77 -2.40
N GLY A 203 3.83 9.74 -3.20
CA GLY A 203 3.71 8.94 -4.42
C GLY A 203 4.28 9.67 -5.64
N VAL A 204 4.74 8.93 -6.63
CA VAL A 204 5.28 9.45 -7.89
C VAL A 204 4.34 9.10 -9.04
N ASP A 205 3.45 10.04 -9.37
CA ASP A 205 2.47 9.90 -10.46
C ASP A 205 2.85 10.74 -11.70
N THR A 206 3.63 11.81 -11.51
CA THR A 206 4.00 12.75 -12.56
C THR A 206 5.53 12.88 -12.71
N PRO A 207 6.04 13.41 -13.84
CA PRO A 207 7.45 13.74 -13.98
C PRO A 207 7.96 14.74 -12.92
N GLU A 208 7.12 15.69 -12.51
CA GLU A 208 7.42 16.67 -11.47
C GLU A 208 7.61 16.01 -10.10
N ASP A 209 6.78 15.01 -9.78
CA ASP A 209 6.93 14.20 -8.56
C ASP A 209 8.24 13.43 -8.57
N LEU A 210 8.61 12.86 -9.73
CA LEU A 210 9.88 12.17 -9.88
C LEU A 210 11.08 13.09 -9.64
N ASP A 211 11.03 14.31 -10.12
CA ASP A 211 12.09 15.29 -9.91
C ASP A 211 12.14 15.77 -8.44
N HIS A 212 10.99 15.87 -7.78
CA HIS A 212 10.95 16.12 -6.34
C HIS A 212 11.65 15.01 -5.56
N VAL A 213 11.29 13.77 -5.81
CA VAL A 213 11.87 12.59 -5.14
C VAL A 213 13.37 12.46 -5.40
N ARG A 214 13.85 12.76 -6.60
CA ARG A 214 15.28 12.78 -6.92
C ARG A 214 16.05 13.76 -6.04
N ARG A 215 15.52 14.96 -5.83
CA ARG A 215 16.12 15.97 -4.95
C ARG A 215 16.17 15.49 -3.50
N GLU A 216 15.07 14.94 -2.97
CA GLU A 216 14.99 14.44 -1.59
C GLU A 216 15.98 13.29 -1.33
N ILE A 217 16.10 12.35 -2.28
CA ILE A 217 17.08 11.25 -2.17
C ILE A 217 18.51 11.79 -2.17
N SER A 218 18.84 12.76 -3.05
CA SER A 218 20.18 13.35 -3.11
C SER A 218 20.54 14.04 -1.80
N LEU A 219 19.64 14.85 -1.25
CA LEU A 219 19.83 15.53 0.05
C LEU A 219 20.03 14.54 1.20
N THR A 220 19.31 13.43 1.19
CA THR A 220 19.45 12.40 2.22
C THR A 220 20.82 11.72 2.16
N LEU A 221 21.31 11.42 0.95
CA LEU A 221 22.64 10.83 0.76
C LEU A 221 23.77 11.77 1.18
N GLU A 222 23.66 13.07 0.89
CA GLU A 222 24.62 14.08 1.31
C GLU A 222 24.70 14.20 2.84
N ARG A 223 23.56 14.21 3.55
CA ARG A 223 23.51 14.23 5.01
C ARG A 223 24.16 13.00 5.64
N SER A 224 23.84 11.81 5.11
CA SER A 224 24.43 10.56 5.60
C SER A 224 25.96 10.50 5.37
N ALA A 225 26.47 11.09 4.30
CA ALA A 225 27.91 11.17 4.05
C ALA A 225 28.62 12.14 5.00
N GLN A 226 27.94 13.22 5.41
CA GLN A 226 28.49 14.20 6.36
C GLN A 226 28.53 13.67 7.80
N GLU A 227 27.57 12.82 8.19
CA GLU A 227 27.52 12.22 9.54
C GLU A 227 28.55 11.09 9.74
N GLN A 228 29.14 10.58 8.66
CA GLN A 228 30.17 9.52 8.67
C GLN A 228 31.60 10.06 8.53
N SER A 229 31.78 11.37 8.39
CA SER A 229 33.08 12.06 8.25
C SER A 229 33.46 12.78 9.53
#